data_7f1d4a901b0e844ef41b75ac8acf1582
#
_entry.id   7f1d4a901b0e844ef41b75ac8acf1582
#
_cell.length_a   1.000
_cell.length_b   1.000
_cell.length_c   1.000
_cell.angle_alpha   90.00
_cell.angle_beta   90.00
_cell.angle_gamma   90.00
#
_symmetry.space_group_name_H-M   'P 1'
#
loop_
_entity.id
_entity.type
_entity.pdbx_description
1 polymer ?
#
loop_
_entity_poly.entity_id
_entity_poly.type
_entity_poly.pdbx_seq_one_letter_code
_entity_poly.pdbx_strand_id
1 'polypeptide(L)'
;MTQPNVHSETKTIFGHPPGLYVLFFTELWERFSYYGMRALFTLFLVAKTQGDNPGFGWTNAEAIALYGWYTMLVYLASVPGGWIADNILGQKKTVLLGGALLCIGHTILAFDTEFSFYLGCFFVILGVGGLKPNISSMVGGLYPAGDERRDLGFYIFYMGINIGGFTAPLLCGWIGETYNWHYGFGLAAIGMLIGQITYMYGQKYLVGVGDFIGKASHPENELRTRKLTAIEKDRVKVLLISFLLIIVFWGAFEQAGGLMNLYAKQKTDRMLMGIEIPASWFQSLNSFFIITLAVGVGAFWMKMKLKGKEASSLYKIAIGILIMGWGFLFMRFAAADYELFGKSAMYWLVLAYLFHTIGELCASPVSLSYITKLAPVKYAASIMGFIGPLQDLEINWQQA
;
A
#
# COMPACT_ATOMS: atom_id res chain seq x y z
N MET A 1 -30.54 32.07 9.01
CA MET A 1 -30.56 30.99 10.00
C MET A 1 -29.15 30.59 10.25
N THR A 2 -28.58 30.99 11.36
CA THR A 2 -27.21 30.68 11.81
C THR A 2 -27.14 29.18 12.09
N GLN A 3 -26.25 28.49 11.38
CA GLN A 3 -25.93 27.10 11.69
C GLN A 3 -25.35 27.04 13.12
N PRO A 4 -25.75 26.07 13.96
CA PRO A 4 -25.20 25.93 15.27
C PRO A 4 -23.71 25.57 15.15
N ASN A 5 -22.86 26.38 15.76
CA ASN A 5 -21.43 26.09 15.97
C ASN A 5 -21.32 24.84 16.87
N VAL A 6 -21.22 23.65 16.26
CA VAL A 6 -20.90 22.39 16.93
C VAL A 6 -19.36 22.25 17.01
N HIS A 7 -18.68 23.27 17.43
CA HIS A 7 -17.33 23.16 17.94
C HIS A 7 -17.39 23.11 19.49
N SER A 8 -17.99 22.02 20.01
CA SER A 8 -17.62 21.57 21.35
C SER A 8 -16.13 21.29 21.32
N GLU A 9 -15.39 21.76 22.31
CA GLU A 9 -13.95 21.45 22.53
C GLU A 9 -13.75 19.94 22.47
N THR A 10 -13.53 19.41 21.28
CA THR A 10 -13.24 17.99 21.10
C THR A 10 -11.87 17.77 21.70
N LYS A 11 -11.81 16.98 22.77
CA LYS A 11 -10.55 16.55 23.41
C LYS A 11 -9.60 16.10 22.29
N THR A 12 -8.48 16.77 22.16
CA THR A 12 -7.41 16.36 21.23
C THR A 12 -6.45 15.43 21.94
N ILE A 13 -5.86 14.49 21.21
CA ILE A 13 -4.76 13.64 21.67
C ILE A 13 -3.53 14.08 20.88
N PHE A 14 -2.46 14.52 21.57
CA PHE A 14 -1.26 15.11 20.96
C PHE A 14 -1.58 16.19 19.90
N GLY A 15 -2.61 17.02 20.14
CA GLY A 15 -3.02 18.09 19.24
C GLY A 15 -3.91 17.67 18.06
N HIS A 16 -4.18 16.38 17.87
CA HIS A 16 -4.98 15.85 16.76
C HIS A 16 -6.34 15.28 17.23
N PRO A 17 -7.34 15.21 16.34
CA PRO A 17 -8.61 14.54 16.62
C PRO A 17 -8.40 13.08 17.04
N PRO A 18 -9.09 12.54 18.06
CA PRO A 18 -8.96 11.13 18.46
C PRO A 18 -9.26 10.13 17.34
N GLY A 19 -10.13 10.50 16.39
CA GLY A 19 -10.43 9.72 15.20
C GLY A 19 -9.20 9.40 14.36
N LEU A 20 -8.17 10.27 14.35
CA LEU A 20 -6.91 9.98 13.66
C LEU A 20 -6.24 8.72 14.19
N TYR A 21 -6.19 8.55 15.52
CA TYR A 21 -5.56 7.37 16.13
C TYR A 21 -6.36 6.11 15.91
N VAL A 22 -7.68 6.21 15.81
CA VAL A 22 -8.53 5.08 15.41
C VAL A 22 -8.17 4.63 13.99
N LEU A 23 -8.10 5.56 13.03
CA LEU A 23 -7.74 5.25 11.65
C LEU A 23 -6.28 4.76 11.55
N PHE A 24 -5.34 5.38 12.29
CA PHE A 24 -3.94 4.96 12.38
C PHE A 24 -3.79 3.51 12.81
N PHE A 25 -4.40 3.12 13.95
CA PHE A 25 -4.28 1.75 14.44
C PHE A 25 -5.03 0.75 13.56
N THR A 26 -6.17 1.15 12.99
CA THR A 26 -6.90 0.30 12.03
C THR A 26 -6.03 0.00 10.81
N GLU A 27 -5.43 1.04 10.23
CA GLU A 27 -4.54 0.88 9.07
C GLU A 27 -3.26 0.11 9.42
N LEU A 28 -2.64 0.40 10.58
CA LEU A 28 -1.46 -0.33 11.04
C LEU A 28 -1.71 -1.84 11.06
N TRP A 29 -2.83 -2.28 11.66
CA TRP A 29 -3.16 -3.69 11.77
C TRP A 29 -3.64 -4.29 10.45
N GLU A 30 -4.31 -3.51 9.61
CA GLU A 30 -4.65 -3.94 8.25
C GLU A 30 -3.38 -4.16 7.43
N ARG A 31 -2.44 -3.20 7.43
CA ARG A 31 -1.14 -3.34 6.77
C ARG A 31 -0.33 -4.50 7.34
N PHE A 32 -0.34 -4.68 8.65
CA PHE A 32 0.26 -5.86 9.29
C PHE A 32 -0.31 -7.16 8.70
N SER A 33 -1.62 -7.27 8.61
CA SER A 33 -2.25 -8.48 8.08
C SER A 33 -1.93 -8.70 6.60
N TYR A 34 -2.02 -7.64 5.78
CA TYR A 34 -1.76 -7.71 4.35
C TYR A 34 -0.30 -8.06 4.04
N TYR A 35 0.67 -7.33 4.62
CA TYR A 35 2.10 -7.57 4.37
C TYR A 35 2.59 -8.87 5.01
N GLY A 36 2.00 -9.29 6.14
CA GLY A 36 2.29 -10.57 6.75
C GLY A 36 1.89 -11.75 5.86
N MET A 37 0.67 -11.73 5.33
CA MET A 37 0.20 -12.71 4.35
C MET A 37 1.04 -12.66 3.06
N ARG A 38 1.26 -11.46 2.52
CA ARG A 38 2.05 -11.25 1.30
C ARG A 38 3.47 -11.83 1.41
N ALA A 39 4.11 -11.68 2.57
CA ALA A 39 5.45 -12.17 2.81
C ALA A 39 5.56 -13.70 2.70
N LEU A 40 4.50 -14.41 3.04
CA LEU A 40 4.42 -15.86 2.98
C LEU A 40 3.87 -16.39 1.64
N PHE A 41 3.13 -15.58 0.89
CA PHE A 41 2.33 -15.99 -0.24
C PHE A 41 3.08 -16.89 -1.23
N THR A 42 4.13 -16.37 -1.84
CA THR A 42 4.89 -17.12 -2.85
C THR A 42 5.75 -18.24 -2.23
N LEU A 43 6.25 -18.03 -1.03
CA LEU A 43 7.05 -19.04 -0.31
C LEU A 43 6.23 -20.29 0.02
N PHE A 44 5.00 -20.11 0.50
CA PHE A 44 4.07 -21.19 0.77
C PHE A 44 3.71 -21.98 -0.49
N LEU A 45 3.39 -21.29 -1.59
CA LEU A 45 3.02 -21.94 -2.84
C LEU A 45 4.11 -22.85 -3.39
N VAL A 46 5.39 -22.44 -3.29
CA VAL A 46 6.52 -23.23 -3.81
C VAL A 46 7.11 -24.20 -2.80
N ALA A 47 6.74 -24.12 -1.52
CA ALA A 47 7.21 -25.05 -0.51
C ALA A 47 6.81 -26.48 -0.88
N LYS A 48 7.70 -27.44 -0.62
CA LYS A 48 7.47 -28.86 -0.93
C LYS A 48 6.19 -29.37 -0.27
N THR A 49 5.51 -30.31 -0.92
CA THR A 49 4.29 -30.96 -0.38
C THR A 49 4.56 -31.91 0.77
N GLN A 50 5.82 -32.24 1.05
CA GLN A 50 6.24 -33.14 2.11
C GLN A 50 7.39 -32.51 2.91
N GLY A 51 7.44 -32.78 4.22
CA GLY A 51 8.44 -32.27 5.16
C GLY A 51 7.81 -31.66 6.39
N ASP A 52 8.63 -30.96 7.19
CA ASP A 52 8.19 -30.38 8.47
C ASP A 52 7.21 -29.21 8.31
N ASN A 53 7.30 -28.48 7.19
CA ASN A 53 6.44 -27.33 6.90
C ASN A 53 5.98 -27.40 5.42
N PRO A 54 5.00 -28.24 5.08
CA PRO A 54 4.57 -28.49 3.71
C PRO A 54 3.83 -27.29 3.11
N GLY A 55 3.95 -27.12 1.77
CA GLY A 55 3.19 -26.18 0.97
C GLY A 55 2.58 -26.88 -0.24
N PHE A 56 2.23 -26.11 -1.27
CA PHE A 56 1.57 -26.69 -2.45
C PHE A 56 2.51 -27.32 -3.50
N GLY A 57 3.81 -27.11 -3.38
CA GLY A 57 4.80 -27.66 -4.31
C GLY A 57 4.74 -27.12 -5.73
N TRP A 58 4.19 -25.91 -5.91
CA TRP A 58 4.08 -25.26 -7.20
C TRP A 58 5.44 -24.85 -7.76
N THR A 59 5.50 -24.70 -9.05
CA THR A 59 6.65 -24.09 -9.71
C THR A 59 6.73 -22.59 -9.40
N ASN A 60 7.93 -22.03 -9.47
CA ASN A 60 8.12 -20.58 -9.31
C ASN A 60 7.26 -19.76 -10.28
N ALA A 61 7.11 -20.25 -11.53
CA ALA A 61 6.33 -19.58 -12.57
C ALA A 61 4.83 -19.50 -12.20
N GLU A 62 4.26 -20.60 -11.72
CA GLU A 62 2.85 -20.65 -11.28
C GLU A 62 2.62 -19.75 -10.08
N ALA A 63 3.50 -19.80 -9.08
CA ALA A 63 3.40 -18.99 -7.88
C ALA A 63 3.50 -17.48 -8.19
N ILE A 64 4.44 -17.07 -9.07
CA ILE A 64 4.60 -15.67 -9.49
C ILE A 64 3.40 -15.22 -10.32
N ALA A 65 2.88 -16.09 -11.22
CA ALA A 65 1.70 -15.78 -12.02
C ALA A 65 0.47 -15.54 -11.13
N LEU A 66 0.20 -16.42 -10.16
CA LEU A 66 -0.92 -16.22 -9.23
C LEU A 66 -0.73 -14.96 -8.37
N TYR A 67 0.48 -14.72 -7.88
CA TYR A 67 0.80 -13.51 -7.13
C TYR A 67 0.55 -12.24 -7.96
N GLY A 68 0.93 -12.24 -9.23
CA GLY A 68 0.67 -11.13 -10.16
C GLY A 68 -0.83 -10.89 -10.39
N TRP A 69 -1.62 -11.95 -10.60
CA TRP A 69 -3.07 -11.85 -10.70
C TRP A 69 -3.71 -11.34 -9.40
N TYR A 70 -3.27 -11.88 -8.26
CA TYR A 70 -3.75 -11.47 -6.95
C TYR A 70 -3.52 -9.96 -6.72
N THR A 71 -2.29 -9.48 -6.89
CA THR A 71 -1.95 -8.06 -6.70
C THR A 71 -2.73 -7.16 -7.65
N MET A 72 -2.85 -7.53 -8.93
CA MET A 72 -3.64 -6.80 -9.91
C MET A 72 -5.11 -6.70 -9.48
N LEU A 73 -5.72 -7.80 -9.04
CA LEU A 73 -7.11 -7.82 -8.60
C LEU A 73 -7.34 -7.01 -7.31
N VAL A 74 -6.39 -6.99 -6.39
CA VAL A 74 -6.42 -6.14 -5.19
C VAL A 74 -6.53 -4.67 -5.58
N TYR A 75 -5.71 -4.22 -6.54
CA TYR A 75 -5.77 -2.84 -7.04
C TYR A 75 -7.07 -2.55 -7.79
N LEU A 76 -7.52 -3.44 -8.66
CA LEU A 76 -8.76 -3.28 -9.40
C LEU A 76 -10.01 -3.23 -8.50
N ALA A 77 -10.03 -4.00 -7.41
CA ALA A 77 -11.14 -4.04 -6.46
C ALA A 77 -11.36 -2.71 -5.73
N SER A 78 -10.36 -1.85 -5.65
CA SER A 78 -10.50 -0.52 -5.04
C SER A 78 -11.42 0.42 -5.83
N VAL A 79 -11.55 0.21 -7.15
CA VAL A 79 -12.46 0.99 -7.99
C VAL A 79 -13.93 0.76 -7.60
N PRO A 80 -14.47 -0.47 -7.60
CA PRO A 80 -15.83 -0.72 -7.12
C PRO A 80 -15.99 -0.42 -5.62
N GLY A 81 -14.94 -0.61 -4.80
CA GLY A 81 -14.99 -0.30 -3.38
C GLY A 81 -15.21 1.19 -3.10
N GLY A 82 -14.49 2.06 -3.78
CA GLY A 82 -14.72 3.51 -3.74
C GLY A 82 -16.11 3.89 -4.25
N TRP A 83 -16.54 3.31 -5.38
CA TRP A 83 -17.87 3.57 -5.93
C TRP A 83 -19.01 3.17 -4.95
N ILE A 84 -18.89 2.04 -4.27
CA ILE A 84 -19.84 1.59 -3.24
C ILE A 84 -19.89 2.60 -2.09
N ALA A 85 -18.73 3.10 -1.67
CA ALA A 85 -18.67 4.11 -0.61
C ALA A 85 -19.36 5.41 -1.03
N ASP A 86 -19.10 5.89 -2.24
CA ASP A 86 -19.63 7.18 -2.69
C ASP A 86 -21.14 7.13 -3.02
N ASN A 87 -21.68 5.98 -3.46
CA ASN A 87 -23.04 5.90 -4.00
C ASN A 87 -24.02 5.09 -3.16
N ILE A 88 -23.56 4.22 -2.22
CA ILE A 88 -24.42 3.26 -1.54
C ILE A 88 -24.30 3.33 -0.01
N LEU A 89 -23.09 3.14 0.53
CA LEU A 89 -22.90 2.88 1.97
C LEU A 89 -22.30 4.05 2.76
N GLY A 90 -21.55 4.94 2.10
CA GLY A 90 -20.62 5.86 2.76
C GLY A 90 -19.30 5.18 3.12
N GLN A 91 -18.25 5.99 3.26
CA GLN A 91 -16.89 5.49 3.53
C GLN A 91 -16.82 4.67 4.82
N LYS A 92 -17.46 5.16 5.88
CA LYS A 92 -17.44 4.53 7.22
C LYS A 92 -17.97 3.10 7.23
N LYS A 93 -19.10 2.84 6.57
CA LYS A 93 -19.68 1.50 6.47
C LYS A 93 -18.90 0.61 5.51
N THR A 94 -18.36 1.18 4.44
CA THR A 94 -17.54 0.45 3.47
C THR A 94 -16.23 -0.02 4.08
N VAL A 95 -15.59 0.81 4.92
CA VAL A 95 -14.40 0.41 5.71
C VAL A 95 -14.75 -0.71 6.68
N LEU A 96 -15.89 -0.61 7.38
CA LEU A 96 -16.34 -1.67 8.31
C LEU A 96 -16.55 -3.00 7.60
N LEU A 97 -17.23 -2.98 6.46
CA LEU A 97 -17.49 -4.17 5.65
C LEU A 97 -16.18 -4.73 5.07
N GLY A 98 -15.32 -3.87 4.51
CA GLY A 98 -14.02 -4.26 3.99
C GLY A 98 -13.14 -4.92 5.05
N GLY A 99 -13.09 -4.36 6.25
CA GLY A 99 -12.37 -4.95 7.37
C GLY A 99 -12.94 -6.31 7.82
N ALA A 100 -14.26 -6.48 7.81
CA ALA A 100 -14.90 -7.77 8.09
C ALA A 100 -14.55 -8.83 7.04
N LEU A 101 -14.56 -8.47 5.75
CA LEU A 101 -14.14 -9.35 4.66
C LEU A 101 -12.66 -9.74 4.77
N LEU A 102 -11.79 -8.81 5.17
CA LEU A 102 -10.38 -9.09 5.45
C LEU A 102 -10.20 -10.07 6.61
N CYS A 103 -10.94 -9.90 7.71
CA CYS A 103 -10.92 -10.85 8.83
C CYS A 103 -11.32 -12.27 8.36
N ILE A 104 -12.39 -12.38 7.57
CA ILE A 104 -12.83 -13.65 7.00
C ILE A 104 -11.75 -14.24 6.09
N GLY A 105 -11.22 -13.44 5.15
CA GLY A 105 -10.22 -13.87 4.18
C GLY A 105 -8.94 -14.38 4.84
N HIS A 106 -8.35 -13.61 5.76
CA HIS A 106 -7.14 -14.03 6.47
C HIS A 106 -7.39 -15.25 7.37
N THR A 107 -8.57 -15.36 7.98
CA THR A 107 -8.93 -16.55 8.77
C THR A 107 -9.02 -17.80 7.90
N ILE A 108 -9.62 -17.68 6.71
CA ILE A 108 -9.72 -18.80 5.76
C ILE A 108 -8.33 -19.22 5.26
N LEU A 109 -7.40 -18.29 5.03
CA LEU A 109 -6.01 -18.59 4.66
C LEU A 109 -5.24 -19.38 5.71
N ALA A 110 -5.69 -19.38 6.96
CA ALA A 110 -5.09 -20.20 8.02
C ALA A 110 -5.46 -21.69 7.93
N PHE A 111 -6.34 -22.09 7.01
CA PHE A 111 -6.69 -23.51 6.79
C PHE A 111 -5.87 -24.10 5.64
N ASP A 112 -5.42 -25.36 5.82
CA ASP A 112 -4.52 -26.06 4.89
C ASP A 112 -5.30 -26.76 3.77
N THR A 113 -5.91 -26.00 2.87
CA THR A 113 -6.49 -26.54 1.65
C THR A 113 -6.32 -25.55 0.50
N GLU A 114 -6.14 -26.07 -0.74
CA GLU A 114 -6.04 -25.24 -1.92
C GLU A 114 -7.31 -24.39 -2.12
N PHE A 115 -8.48 -24.96 -1.86
CA PHE A 115 -9.75 -24.24 -1.90
C PHE A 115 -9.79 -23.07 -0.91
N SER A 116 -9.35 -23.30 0.35
CA SER A 116 -9.31 -22.22 1.35
C SER A 116 -8.34 -21.12 0.95
N PHE A 117 -7.23 -21.47 0.30
CA PHE A 117 -6.29 -20.46 -0.18
C PHE A 117 -6.91 -19.51 -1.22
N TYR A 118 -7.57 -20.05 -2.26
CA TYR A 118 -8.26 -19.21 -3.25
C TYR A 118 -9.43 -18.43 -2.66
N LEU A 119 -10.22 -19.08 -1.81
CA LEU A 119 -11.36 -18.42 -1.18
C LEU A 119 -10.90 -17.30 -0.23
N GLY A 120 -9.82 -17.53 0.52
CA GLY A 120 -9.20 -16.51 1.36
C GLY A 120 -8.70 -15.33 0.55
N CYS A 121 -7.95 -15.57 -0.54
CA CYS A 121 -7.51 -14.54 -1.47
C CYS A 121 -8.68 -13.72 -2.03
N PHE A 122 -9.77 -14.37 -2.42
CA PHE A 122 -10.98 -13.70 -2.92
C PHE A 122 -11.55 -12.72 -1.88
N PHE A 123 -11.72 -13.14 -0.62
CA PHE A 123 -12.20 -12.26 0.43
C PHE A 123 -11.22 -11.14 0.77
N VAL A 124 -9.91 -11.40 0.73
CA VAL A 124 -8.89 -10.36 0.94
C VAL A 124 -8.95 -9.31 -0.17
N ILE A 125 -9.08 -9.72 -1.44
CA ILE A 125 -9.22 -8.80 -2.58
C ILE A 125 -10.42 -7.86 -2.37
N LEU A 126 -11.58 -8.41 -2.06
CA LEU A 126 -12.79 -7.61 -1.82
C LEU A 126 -12.64 -6.70 -0.60
N GLY A 127 -12.04 -7.22 0.47
CA GLY A 127 -11.84 -6.50 1.72
C GLY A 127 -10.90 -5.30 1.56
N VAL A 128 -9.73 -5.49 0.93
CA VAL A 128 -8.80 -4.39 0.62
C VAL A 128 -9.48 -3.37 -0.28
N GLY A 129 -10.19 -3.82 -1.33
CA GLY A 129 -10.93 -2.94 -2.22
C GLY A 129 -11.94 -2.04 -1.50
N GLY A 130 -12.63 -2.56 -0.48
CA GLY A 130 -13.57 -1.78 0.33
C GLY A 130 -12.92 -0.89 1.38
N LEU A 131 -11.86 -1.35 2.04
CA LEU A 131 -11.24 -0.63 3.15
C LEU A 131 -10.27 0.45 2.67
N LYS A 132 -9.31 0.06 1.84
CA LYS A 132 -8.13 0.86 1.51
C LYS A 132 -8.44 2.26 0.97
N PRO A 133 -9.23 2.46 -0.11
CA PRO A 133 -9.48 3.79 -0.68
C PRO A 133 -10.30 4.68 0.26
N ASN A 134 -11.05 4.10 1.16
CA ASN A 134 -12.00 4.83 1.98
C ASN A 134 -11.40 5.30 3.31
N ILE A 135 -10.54 4.49 3.93
CA ILE A 135 -9.93 4.85 5.22
C ILE A 135 -9.00 6.08 5.08
N SER A 136 -8.22 6.16 4.01
CA SER A 136 -7.36 7.32 3.71
C SER A 136 -8.17 8.59 3.49
N SER A 137 -9.29 8.48 2.77
CA SER A 137 -10.20 9.61 2.54
C SER A 137 -10.82 10.10 3.86
N MET A 138 -11.11 9.20 4.80
CA MET A 138 -11.62 9.56 6.12
C MET A 138 -10.61 10.36 6.95
N VAL A 139 -9.31 10.12 6.81
CA VAL A 139 -8.27 10.94 7.47
C VAL A 139 -8.40 12.40 7.06
N GLY A 140 -8.57 12.67 5.77
CA GLY A 140 -8.81 14.03 5.28
C GLY A 140 -10.07 14.67 5.83
N GLY A 141 -11.12 13.87 6.04
CA GLY A 141 -12.41 14.32 6.59
C GLY A 141 -12.39 14.69 8.08
N LEU A 142 -11.33 14.32 8.82
CA LEU A 142 -11.16 14.69 10.24
C LEU A 142 -10.79 16.16 10.43
N TYR A 143 -10.31 16.84 9.40
CA TYR A 143 -9.79 18.19 9.48
C TYR A 143 -10.64 19.15 8.65
N PRO A 144 -11.02 20.32 9.24
CA PRO A 144 -11.66 21.38 8.46
C PRO A 144 -10.78 21.85 7.29
N ALA A 145 -11.40 22.43 6.28
CA ALA A 145 -10.67 23.02 5.17
C ALA A 145 -9.72 24.13 5.67
N GLY A 146 -8.44 24.05 5.32
CA GLY A 146 -7.41 25.00 5.74
C GLY A 146 -6.80 24.74 7.14
N ASP A 147 -7.09 23.61 7.77
CA ASP A 147 -6.43 23.23 9.03
C ASP A 147 -4.99 22.76 8.75
N GLU A 148 -4.01 23.52 9.24
CA GLU A 148 -2.57 23.24 9.07
C GLU A 148 -2.13 21.90 9.67
N ARG A 149 -2.88 21.35 10.63
CA ARG A 149 -2.59 20.06 11.25
C ARG A 149 -2.91 18.87 10.35
N ARG A 150 -3.67 19.10 9.28
CA ARG A 150 -4.11 18.04 8.37
C ARG A 150 -2.93 17.26 7.78
N ASP A 151 -1.90 17.96 7.33
CA ASP A 151 -0.73 17.32 6.72
C ASP A 151 0.02 16.45 7.72
N LEU A 152 0.24 16.95 8.95
CA LEU A 152 0.84 16.16 10.01
C LEU A 152 -0.03 14.94 10.37
N GLY A 153 -1.35 15.07 10.32
CA GLY A 153 -2.29 13.95 10.51
C GLY A 153 -2.09 12.84 9.47
N PHE A 154 -1.89 13.19 8.20
CA PHE A 154 -1.54 12.22 7.18
C PHE A 154 -0.16 11.59 7.41
N TYR A 155 0.84 12.33 7.89
CA TYR A 155 2.13 11.74 8.28
C TYR A 155 1.99 10.70 9.38
N ILE A 156 1.22 11.00 10.41
CA ILE A 156 0.95 10.05 11.50
C ILE A 156 0.28 8.80 10.93
N PHE A 157 -0.75 8.96 10.09
CA PHE A 157 -1.42 7.84 9.45
C PHE A 157 -0.46 6.98 8.62
N TYR A 158 0.40 7.60 7.81
CA TYR A 158 1.40 6.92 7.00
C TYR A 158 2.47 6.18 7.83
N MET A 159 2.82 6.70 8.99
CA MET A 159 3.67 5.97 9.93
C MET A 159 3.04 4.63 10.35
N GLY A 160 1.72 4.59 10.53
CA GLY A 160 0.99 3.35 10.81
C GLY A 160 1.16 2.31 9.70
N ILE A 161 1.04 2.73 8.43
CA ILE A 161 1.28 1.86 7.26
C ILE A 161 2.66 1.22 7.32
N ASN A 162 3.70 2.04 7.55
CA ASN A 162 5.08 1.57 7.53
C ASN A 162 5.45 0.74 8.77
N ILE A 163 4.89 1.05 9.95
CA ILE A 163 5.09 0.21 11.14
C ILE A 163 4.46 -1.18 10.91
N GLY A 164 3.24 -1.23 10.38
CA GLY A 164 2.59 -2.48 10.01
C GLY A 164 3.40 -3.26 8.97
N GLY A 165 3.82 -2.60 7.88
CA GLY A 165 4.62 -3.20 6.81
C GLY A 165 6.02 -3.66 7.25
N PHE A 166 6.63 -2.98 8.23
CA PHE A 166 7.91 -3.38 8.82
C PHE A 166 7.77 -4.61 9.72
N THR A 167 6.81 -4.58 10.64
CA THR A 167 6.69 -5.62 11.67
C THR A 167 6.07 -6.91 11.15
N ALA A 168 5.22 -6.84 10.14
CA ALA A 168 4.48 -7.99 9.63
C ALA A 168 5.37 -9.09 9.03
N PRO A 169 6.28 -8.81 8.06
CA PRO A 169 7.15 -9.84 7.53
C PRO A 169 8.11 -10.39 8.60
N LEU A 170 8.49 -9.59 9.60
CA LEU A 170 9.35 -10.04 10.70
C LEU A 170 8.63 -11.07 11.57
N LEU A 171 7.38 -10.83 11.92
CA LEU A 171 6.63 -11.70 12.85
C LEU A 171 5.91 -12.84 12.11
N CYS A 172 5.03 -12.52 11.15
CA CYS A 172 4.30 -13.52 10.39
C CYS A 172 5.24 -14.38 9.55
N GLY A 173 6.26 -13.76 8.94
CA GLY A 173 7.25 -14.43 8.14
C GLY A 173 8.09 -15.40 8.98
N TRP A 174 8.61 -14.95 10.12
CA TRP A 174 9.37 -15.82 11.01
C TRP A 174 8.54 -17.03 11.49
N ILE A 175 7.33 -16.78 11.98
CA ILE A 175 6.45 -17.86 12.44
C ILE A 175 6.11 -18.81 11.28
N GLY A 176 5.76 -18.27 10.12
CA GLY A 176 5.40 -19.06 8.95
C GLY A 176 6.55 -19.91 8.41
N GLU A 177 7.76 -19.35 8.29
CA GLU A 177 8.91 -20.07 7.76
C GLU A 177 9.53 -21.04 8.76
N THR A 178 9.48 -20.75 10.09
CA THR A 178 10.18 -21.51 11.12
C THR A 178 9.32 -22.62 11.70
N TYR A 179 8.02 -22.36 11.88
CA TYR A 179 7.12 -23.30 12.54
C TYR A 179 6.09 -23.92 11.59
N ASN A 180 5.19 -23.07 11.05
CA ASN A 180 4.14 -23.52 10.14
C ASN A 180 3.56 -22.34 9.36
N TRP A 181 3.35 -22.49 8.04
CA TRP A 181 2.79 -21.45 7.17
C TRP A 181 1.44 -20.94 7.68
N HIS A 182 0.57 -21.84 8.14
CA HIS A 182 -0.78 -21.48 8.59
C HIS A 182 -0.78 -20.73 9.92
N TYR A 183 0.24 -20.90 10.74
CA TYR A 183 0.42 -20.06 11.94
C TYR A 183 0.81 -18.64 11.55
N GLY A 184 1.63 -18.48 10.52
CA GLY A 184 1.96 -17.15 9.97
C GLY A 184 0.74 -16.45 9.39
N PHE A 185 -0.07 -17.14 8.58
CA PHE A 185 -1.35 -16.62 8.09
C PHE A 185 -2.35 -16.36 9.24
N GLY A 186 -2.41 -17.23 10.24
CA GLY A 186 -3.24 -17.04 11.42
C GLY A 186 -2.86 -15.81 12.23
N LEU A 187 -1.54 -15.51 12.36
CA LEU A 187 -1.09 -14.29 13.02
C LEU A 187 -1.51 -13.03 12.24
N ALA A 188 -1.47 -13.07 10.91
CA ALA A 188 -2.01 -12.00 10.07
C ALA A 188 -3.52 -11.82 10.31
N ALA A 189 -4.28 -12.92 10.43
CA ALA A 189 -5.70 -12.87 10.76
C ALA A 189 -5.97 -12.23 12.14
N ILE A 190 -5.17 -12.56 13.15
CA ILE A 190 -5.27 -11.96 14.50
C ILE A 190 -5.00 -10.44 14.39
N GLY A 191 -3.97 -10.02 13.65
CA GLY A 191 -3.69 -8.61 13.40
C GLY A 191 -4.90 -7.89 12.80
N MET A 192 -5.51 -8.45 11.75
CA MET A 192 -6.70 -7.85 11.13
C MET A 192 -7.88 -7.77 12.08
N LEU A 193 -8.08 -8.79 12.90
CA LEU A 193 -9.15 -8.81 13.91
C LEU A 193 -8.98 -7.68 14.94
N ILE A 194 -7.74 -7.44 15.40
CA ILE A 194 -7.43 -6.30 16.29
C ILE A 194 -7.75 -4.97 15.59
N GLY A 195 -7.36 -4.82 14.32
CA GLY A 195 -7.70 -3.64 13.52
C GLY A 195 -9.20 -3.43 13.39
N GLN A 196 -9.96 -4.47 13.07
CA GLN A 196 -11.41 -4.42 12.95
C GLN A 196 -12.09 -4.06 14.28
N ILE A 197 -11.66 -4.66 15.39
CA ILE A 197 -12.15 -4.34 16.73
C ILE A 197 -11.84 -2.87 17.08
N THR A 198 -10.62 -2.40 16.79
CA THR A 198 -10.21 -1.00 16.99
C THR A 198 -11.13 -0.05 16.22
N TYR A 199 -11.43 -0.37 14.96
CA TYR A 199 -12.33 0.43 14.14
C TYR A 199 -13.77 0.45 14.69
N MET A 200 -14.30 -0.72 15.07
CA MET A 200 -15.66 -0.84 15.60
C MET A 200 -15.86 -0.01 16.87
N TYR A 201 -14.98 -0.14 17.85
CA TYR A 201 -15.06 0.62 19.10
C TYR A 201 -14.69 2.10 18.92
N GLY A 202 -13.87 2.40 17.91
CA GLY A 202 -13.41 3.75 17.58
C GLY A 202 -14.44 4.59 16.82
N GLN A 203 -15.52 4.03 16.27
CA GLN A 203 -16.51 4.75 15.46
C GLN A 203 -17.11 5.97 16.15
N LYS A 204 -17.21 5.97 17.48
CA LYS A 204 -17.66 7.10 18.29
C LYS A 204 -16.79 8.37 18.14
N TYR A 205 -15.55 8.22 17.71
CA TYR A 205 -14.61 9.32 17.43
C TYR A 205 -14.61 9.76 15.97
N LEU A 206 -15.39 9.09 15.11
CA LEU A 206 -15.51 9.34 13.67
C LEU A 206 -16.90 9.92 13.31
N VAL A 207 -17.54 10.63 14.24
CA VAL A 207 -18.88 11.23 14.02
C VAL A 207 -18.77 12.32 12.95
N GLY A 208 -19.61 12.25 11.94
CA GLY A 208 -19.64 13.20 10.82
C GLY A 208 -18.53 12.97 9.79
N VAL A 209 -17.68 11.93 9.95
CA VAL A 209 -16.61 11.58 9.00
C VAL A 209 -16.98 10.30 8.26
N GLY A 210 -17.02 10.37 6.92
CA GLY A 210 -17.28 9.21 6.06
C GLY A 210 -18.72 8.70 6.08
N ASP A 211 -19.65 9.44 6.65
CA ASP A 211 -21.08 9.12 6.61
C ASP A 211 -21.65 9.33 5.19
N PHE A 212 -22.64 8.53 4.80
CA PHE A 212 -23.28 8.66 3.50
C PHE A 212 -24.13 9.94 3.43
N ILE A 213 -23.72 10.88 2.59
CA ILE A 213 -24.40 12.16 2.39
C ILE A 213 -25.27 12.08 1.12
N GLY A 214 -26.08 11.08 0.90
CA GLY A 214 -27.00 10.98 -0.25
C GLY A 214 -26.48 11.57 -1.58
N LYS A 215 -27.14 11.37 -2.69
CA LYS A 215 -26.82 12.08 -3.94
C LYS A 215 -27.19 13.57 -3.79
N ALA A 216 -26.35 14.35 -3.12
CA ALA A 216 -26.42 15.79 -3.23
C ALA A 216 -26.28 16.14 -4.71
N SER A 217 -27.17 16.99 -5.22
CA SER A 217 -27.06 17.54 -6.57
C SER A 217 -25.75 18.28 -6.70
N HIS A 218 -24.75 17.60 -7.24
CA HIS A 218 -23.47 18.23 -7.50
C HIS A 218 -23.66 19.29 -8.59
N PRO A 219 -23.30 20.56 -8.33
CA PRO A 219 -23.32 21.63 -9.37
C PRO A 219 -22.44 21.32 -10.58
N GLU A 220 -21.63 20.26 -10.48
CA GLU A 220 -20.68 19.82 -11.52
C GLU A 220 -21.33 19.04 -12.69
N ASN A 221 -22.63 18.77 -12.69
CA ASN A 221 -23.26 17.97 -13.75
C ASN A 221 -23.12 18.62 -15.14
N GLU A 222 -23.13 19.92 -15.24
CA GLU A 222 -22.95 20.64 -16.52
C GLU A 222 -21.51 20.50 -17.05
N LEU A 223 -20.51 20.51 -16.17
CA LEU A 223 -19.10 20.33 -16.55
C LEU A 223 -18.80 18.90 -17.01
N ARG A 224 -19.54 17.92 -16.52
CA ARG A 224 -19.41 16.50 -16.90
C ARG A 224 -19.96 16.19 -18.30
N THR A 225 -20.90 16.98 -18.80
CA THR A 225 -21.53 16.73 -20.11
C THR A 225 -20.87 17.44 -21.27
N ARG A 226 -20.08 18.49 -21.03
CA ARG A 226 -19.42 19.26 -22.09
C ARG A 226 -18.33 18.46 -22.84
N LYS A 227 -18.10 18.81 -24.11
CA LYS A 227 -16.98 18.26 -24.87
C LYS A 227 -15.65 18.80 -24.30
N LEU A 228 -14.63 17.93 -24.28
CA LEU A 228 -13.28 18.31 -23.87
C LEU A 228 -12.71 19.39 -24.79
N THR A 229 -12.07 20.38 -24.21
CA THR A 229 -11.25 21.37 -24.94
C THR A 229 -10.00 20.71 -25.53
N ALA A 230 -9.31 21.39 -26.46
CA ALA A 230 -8.06 20.88 -27.03
C ALA A 230 -6.99 20.64 -25.93
N ILE A 231 -6.86 21.61 -24.99
CA ILE A 231 -5.94 21.51 -23.86
C ILE A 231 -6.28 20.31 -22.96
N GLU A 232 -7.55 20.06 -22.67
CA GLU A 232 -7.98 18.91 -21.85
C GLU A 232 -7.70 17.57 -22.56
N LYS A 233 -7.85 17.52 -23.87
CA LYS A 233 -7.47 16.32 -24.66
C LYS A 233 -5.98 16.04 -24.59
N ASP A 234 -5.14 17.06 -24.67
CA ASP A 234 -3.69 16.90 -24.56
C ASP A 234 -3.28 16.49 -23.13
N ARG A 235 -3.92 17.06 -22.10
CA ARG A 235 -3.76 16.59 -20.72
C ARG A 235 -4.11 15.10 -20.55
N VAL A 236 -5.19 14.63 -21.16
CA VAL A 236 -5.57 13.20 -21.12
C VAL A 236 -4.52 12.33 -21.79
N LYS A 237 -3.94 12.74 -22.94
CA LYS A 237 -2.85 12.00 -23.59
C LYS A 237 -1.62 11.87 -22.69
N VAL A 238 -1.22 12.99 -22.07
CA VAL A 238 -0.08 13.01 -21.14
C VAL A 238 -0.37 12.12 -19.92
N LEU A 239 -1.58 12.14 -19.39
CA LEU A 239 -2.02 11.26 -18.31
C LEU A 239 -1.90 9.78 -18.68
N LEU A 240 -2.37 9.39 -19.88
CA LEU A 240 -2.29 8.01 -20.34
C LEU A 240 -0.84 7.49 -20.42
N ILE A 241 0.08 8.34 -20.94
CA ILE A 241 1.52 8.00 -20.96
C ILE A 241 2.06 7.88 -19.52
N SER A 242 1.69 8.81 -18.64
CA SER A 242 2.10 8.77 -17.23
C SER A 242 1.58 7.52 -16.52
N PHE A 243 0.34 7.11 -16.79
CA PHE A 243 -0.21 5.85 -16.26
C PHE A 243 0.59 4.63 -16.70
N LEU A 244 0.98 4.56 -17.98
CA LEU A 244 1.81 3.45 -18.47
C LEU A 244 3.13 3.38 -17.68
N LEU A 245 3.80 4.50 -17.47
CA LEU A 245 5.04 4.57 -16.70
C LEU A 245 4.83 4.14 -15.23
N ILE A 246 3.73 4.57 -14.62
CA ILE A 246 3.37 4.22 -13.24
C ILE A 246 3.04 2.73 -13.12
N ILE A 247 2.31 2.16 -14.08
CA ILE A 247 2.02 0.71 -14.09
C ILE A 247 3.32 -0.10 -14.19
N VAL A 248 4.25 0.30 -15.05
CA VAL A 248 5.56 -0.36 -15.17
C VAL A 248 6.36 -0.24 -13.86
N PHE A 249 6.36 0.95 -13.24
CA PHE A 249 7.01 1.15 -11.95
C PHE A 249 6.46 0.21 -10.88
N TRP A 250 5.14 0.21 -10.66
CA TRP A 250 4.53 -0.63 -9.62
C TRP A 250 4.61 -2.12 -9.93
N GLY A 251 4.49 -2.52 -11.21
CA GLY A 251 4.69 -3.92 -11.62
C GLY A 251 6.10 -4.42 -11.32
N ALA A 252 7.12 -3.57 -11.48
CA ALA A 252 8.48 -3.89 -11.09
C ALA A 252 8.65 -3.88 -9.56
N PHE A 253 8.08 -2.91 -8.86
CA PHE A 253 8.15 -2.79 -7.40
C PHE A 253 7.52 -4.01 -6.69
N GLU A 254 6.39 -4.50 -7.19
CA GLU A 254 5.68 -5.66 -6.63
C GLU A 254 6.48 -6.98 -6.76
N GLN A 255 7.57 -7.00 -7.53
CA GLN A 255 8.48 -8.15 -7.54
C GLN A 255 9.12 -8.42 -6.17
N ALA A 256 9.07 -7.48 -5.24
CA ALA A 256 9.48 -7.66 -3.85
C ALA A 256 8.77 -8.84 -3.16
N GLY A 257 7.45 -9.00 -3.36
CA GLY A 257 6.68 -10.12 -2.82
C GLY A 257 6.66 -11.38 -3.71
N GLY A 258 7.05 -11.23 -4.98
CA GLY A 258 7.13 -12.31 -5.97
C GLY A 258 8.54 -12.84 -6.15
N LEU A 259 9.17 -12.44 -7.27
CA LEU A 259 10.48 -12.94 -7.71
C LEU A 259 11.59 -12.74 -6.66
N MET A 260 11.69 -11.56 -6.05
CA MET A 260 12.76 -11.26 -5.10
C MET A 260 12.61 -12.08 -3.81
N ASN A 261 11.39 -12.35 -3.37
CA ASN A 261 11.11 -13.19 -2.21
C ASN A 261 11.56 -14.65 -2.44
N LEU A 262 11.22 -15.20 -3.62
CA LEU A 262 11.67 -16.54 -4.03
C LEU A 262 13.20 -16.59 -4.20
N TYR A 263 13.80 -15.54 -4.77
CA TYR A 263 15.25 -15.43 -4.91
C TYR A 263 15.92 -15.44 -3.53
N ALA A 264 15.40 -14.68 -2.58
CA ALA A 264 15.90 -14.66 -1.20
C ALA A 264 15.88 -16.06 -0.58
N LYS A 265 14.81 -16.82 -0.78
CA LYS A 265 14.68 -18.19 -0.22
C LYS A 265 15.62 -19.19 -0.89
N GLN A 266 15.70 -19.16 -2.22
CA GLN A 266 16.31 -20.25 -2.99
C GLN A 266 17.77 -20.00 -3.35
N LYS A 267 18.19 -18.76 -3.55
CA LYS A 267 19.46 -18.38 -4.15
C LYS A 267 20.39 -17.61 -3.22
N THR A 268 19.89 -16.99 -2.14
CA THR A 268 20.68 -16.13 -1.27
C THR A 268 21.26 -16.92 -0.10
N ASP A 269 22.53 -16.67 0.22
CA ASP A 269 23.09 -17.08 1.50
C ASP A 269 22.52 -16.20 2.61
N ARG A 270 21.69 -16.76 3.45
CA ARG A 270 20.96 -16.07 4.50
C ARG A 270 21.55 -16.29 5.90
N MET A 271 22.77 -16.87 5.96
CA MET A 271 23.45 -17.07 7.22
C MET A 271 24.06 -15.77 7.72
N LEU A 272 23.68 -15.30 8.89
CA LEU A 272 24.22 -14.14 9.57
C LEU A 272 24.56 -14.51 11.02
N MET A 273 25.85 -14.45 11.38
CA MET A 273 26.34 -14.79 12.72
C MET A 273 25.87 -16.17 13.23
N GLY A 274 25.75 -17.15 12.33
CA GLY A 274 25.31 -18.51 12.67
C GLY A 274 23.78 -18.71 12.73
N ILE A 275 22.98 -17.68 12.41
CA ILE A 275 21.51 -17.74 12.37
C ILE A 275 21.06 -17.60 10.92
N GLU A 276 20.16 -18.46 10.48
CA GLU A 276 19.52 -18.33 9.16
C GLU A 276 18.40 -17.31 9.21
N ILE A 277 18.55 -16.20 8.46
CA ILE A 277 17.55 -15.13 8.35
C ILE A 277 16.37 -15.63 7.51
N PRO A 278 15.11 -15.52 7.97
CA PRO A 278 13.94 -15.81 7.17
C PRO A 278 13.91 -15.01 5.86
N ALA A 279 13.53 -15.65 4.76
CA ALA A 279 13.51 -14.98 3.46
C ALA A 279 12.50 -13.83 3.43
N SER A 280 11.38 -13.97 4.10
CA SER A 280 10.34 -12.96 4.26
C SER A 280 10.83 -11.67 4.91
N TRP A 281 11.87 -11.72 5.76
CA TRP A 281 12.39 -10.53 6.44
C TRP A 281 12.93 -9.47 5.49
N PHE A 282 13.41 -9.85 4.31
CA PHE A 282 13.86 -8.88 3.32
C PHE A 282 12.76 -7.93 2.87
N GLN A 283 11.49 -8.35 2.90
CA GLN A 283 10.37 -7.45 2.56
C GLN A 283 10.18 -6.30 3.58
N SER A 284 10.61 -6.47 4.83
CA SER A 284 10.61 -5.40 5.83
C SER A 284 11.57 -4.25 5.51
N LEU A 285 12.61 -4.50 4.68
CA LEU A 285 13.61 -3.49 4.32
C LEU A 285 12.99 -2.28 3.63
N ASN A 286 11.94 -2.47 2.81
CA ASN A 286 11.26 -1.34 2.18
C ASN A 286 10.70 -0.37 3.23
N SER A 287 9.85 -0.85 4.14
CA SER A 287 9.29 0.00 5.20
C SER A 287 10.37 0.57 6.13
N PHE A 288 11.41 -0.18 6.43
CA PHE A 288 12.57 0.32 7.18
C PHE A 288 13.23 1.50 6.47
N PHE A 289 13.52 1.37 5.18
CA PHE A 289 14.13 2.44 4.41
C PHE A 289 13.19 3.63 4.21
N ILE A 290 11.88 3.43 4.10
CA ILE A 290 10.92 4.54 4.07
C ILE A 290 11.02 5.34 5.38
N ILE A 291 10.91 4.68 6.53
CA ILE A 291 10.96 5.33 7.85
C ILE A 291 12.25 6.13 8.03
N THR A 292 13.37 5.60 7.58
CA THR A 292 14.69 6.21 7.79
C THR A 292 15.06 7.27 6.74
N LEU A 293 14.64 7.11 5.48
CA LEU A 293 15.10 7.95 4.37
C LEU A 293 14.09 9.00 3.91
N ALA A 294 12.79 8.85 4.23
CA ALA A 294 11.76 9.74 3.71
C ALA A 294 12.03 11.22 4.01
N VAL A 295 12.43 11.53 5.25
CA VAL A 295 12.77 12.91 5.66
C VAL A 295 13.97 13.43 4.86
N GLY A 296 15.00 12.60 4.64
CA GLY A 296 16.19 12.99 3.88
C GLY A 296 15.90 13.28 2.40
N VAL A 297 15.10 12.42 1.76
CA VAL A 297 14.69 12.59 0.36
C VAL A 297 13.79 13.82 0.22
N GLY A 298 12.83 14.02 1.15
CA GLY A 298 11.98 15.21 1.18
C GLY A 298 12.80 16.50 1.32
N ALA A 299 13.74 16.53 2.28
CA ALA A 299 14.63 17.66 2.50
C ALA A 299 15.52 17.96 1.27
N PHE A 300 15.98 16.92 0.54
CA PHE A 300 16.73 17.09 -0.70
C PHE A 300 15.90 17.84 -1.76
N TRP A 301 14.65 17.40 -2.01
CA TRP A 301 13.78 18.04 -2.99
C TRP A 301 13.42 19.47 -2.59
N MET A 302 13.16 19.72 -1.30
CA MET A 302 12.91 21.06 -0.77
C MET A 302 14.12 21.98 -0.96
N LYS A 303 15.32 21.50 -0.66
CA LYS A 303 16.55 22.26 -0.88
C LYS A 303 16.77 22.64 -2.37
N MET A 304 16.42 21.72 -3.28
CA MET A 304 16.48 22.00 -4.72
C MET A 304 15.47 23.10 -5.12
N LYS A 305 14.25 23.04 -4.60
CA LYS A 305 13.22 24.06 -4.82
C LYS A 305 13.66 25.44 -4.31
N LEU A 306 14.18 25.52 -3.10
CA LEU A 306 14.67 26.75 -2.49
C LEU A 306 15.85 27.39 -3.28
N LYS A 307 16.63 26.57 -3.99
CA LYS A 307 17.69 27.03 -4.89
C LYS A 307 17.21 27.45 -6.27
N GLY A 308 15.91 27.52 -6.51
CA GLY A 308 15.32 27.82 -7.83
C GLY A 308 15.52 26.70 -8.87
N LYS A 309 15.91 25.49 -8.43
CA LYS A 309 16.09 24.29 -9.27
C LYS A 309 14.98 23.26 -9.00
N GLU A 310 13.73 23.73 -8.99
CA GLU A 310 12.59 22.84 -8.76
C GLU A 310 12.46 21.86 -9.94
N ALA A 311 12.57 20.57 -9.64
CA ALA A 311 12.37 19.52 -10.62
C ALA A 311 10.88 19.37 -10.94
N SER A 312 10.53 19.20 -12.22
CA SER A 312 9.16 18.91 -12.62
C SER A 312 8.70 17.54 -12.08
N SER A 313 7.40 17.35 -11.92
CA SER A 313 6.81 16.09 -11.46
C SER A 313 7.23 14.91 -12.34
N LEU A 314 7.19 15.06 -13.66
CA LEU A 314 7.66 14.03 -14.60
C LEU A 314 9.14 13.69 -14.43
N TYR A 315 9.97 14.70 -14.18
CA TYR A 315 11.39 14.47 -13.94
C TYR A 315 11.65 13.65 -12.67
N LYS A 316 10.92 13.93 -11.58
CA LYS A 316 11.02 13.16 -10.34
C LYS A 316 10.57 11.72 -10.53
N ILE A 317 9.48 11.49 -11.27
CA ILE A 317 9.00 10.14 -11.62
C ILE A 317 10.05 9.40 -12.46
N ALA A 318 10.61 10.06 -13.48
CA ALA A 318 11.62 9.45 -14.34
C ALA A 318 12.89 9.07 -13.56
N ILE A 319 13.37 9.94 -12.66
CA ILE A 319 14.49 9.63 -11.76
C ILE A 319 14.13 8.45 -10.85
N GLY A 320 12.92 8.41 -10.29
CA GLY A 320 12.46 7.30 -9.46
C GLY A 320 12.52 5.96 -10.19
N ILE A 321 12.05 5.91 -11.45
CA ILE A 321 12.10 4.73 -12.31
C ILE A 321 13.55 4.32 -12.59
N LEU A 322 14.44 5.27 -12.90
CA LEU A 322 15.85 4.99 -13.15
C LEU A 322 16.57 4.43 -11.91
N ILE A 323 16.32 5.03 -10.74
CA ILE A 323 16.90 4.55 -9.48
C ILE A 323 16.39 3.14 -9.16
N MET A 324 15.12 2.86 -9.34
CA MET A 324 14.57 1.52 -9.17
C MET A 324 15.21 0.53 -10.17
N GLY A 325 15.41 0.95 -11.43
CA GLY A 325 16.13 0.15 -12.41
C GLY A 325 17.54 -0.22 -11.97
N TRP A 326 18.27 0.69 -11.30
CA TRP A 326 19.56 0.38 -10.69
C TRP A 326 19.43 -0.67 -9.58
N GLY A 327 18.35 -0.68 -8.83
CA GLY A 327 18.07 -1.75 -7.87
C GLY A 327 18.07 -3.14 -8.53
N PHE A 328 17.52 -3.28 -9.72
CA PHE A 328 17.55 -4.55 -10.48
C PHE A 328 18.94 -4.91 -11.01
N LEU A 329 19.85 -3.93 -11.21
CA LEU A 329 21.26 -4.25 -11.51
C LEU A 329 21.94 -4.99 -10.35
N PHE A 330 21.61 -4.65 -9.10
CA PHE A 330 22.14 -5.41 -7.95
C PHE A 330 21.59 -6.84 -7.95
N MET A 331 20.37 -7.08 -8.39
CA MET A 331 19.83 -8.44 -8.56
C MET A 331 20.58 -9.21 -9.65
N ARG A 332 21.04 -8.53 -10.72
CA ARG A 332 21.90 -9.15 -11.73
C ARG A 332 23.25 -9.56 -11.14
N PHE A 333 23.87 -8.70 -10.31
CA PHE A 333 25.11 -9.06 -9.62
C PHE A 333 24.90 -10.21 -8.64
N ALA A 334 23.77 -10.24 -7.92
CA ALA A 334 23.38 -11.37 -7.10
C ALA A 334 23.29 -12.67 -7.92
N ALA A 335 22.69 -12.61 -9.12
CA ALA A 335 22.62 -13.78 -10.01
C ALA A 335 24.01 -14.25 -10.46
N ALA A 336 24.93 -13.34 -10.78
CA ALA A 336 26.31 -13.69 -11.11
C ALA A 336 27.05 -14.35 -9.92
N ASP A 337 26.89 -13.82 -8.71
CA ASP A 337 27.40 -14.46 -7.49
C ASP A 337 26.86 -15.89 -7.34
N TYR A 338 25.57 -16.07 -7.56
CA TYR A 338 24.94 -17.39 -7.49
C TYR A 338 25.53 -18.37 -8.52
N GLU A 339 25.77 -17.92 -9.75
CA GLU A 339 26.38 -18.74 -10.80
C GLU A 339 27.82 -19.15 -10.45
N LEU A 340 28.57 -18.27 -9.79
CA LEU A 340 29.96 -18.52 -9.44
C LEU A 340 30.14 -19.35 -8.15
N PHE A 341 29.29 -19.08 -7.14
CA PHE A 341 29.51 -19.62 -5.78
C PHE A 341 28.36 -20.52 -5.30
N GLY A 342 27.29 -20.73 -6.10
CA GLY A 342 26.11 -21.51 -5.75
C GLY A 342 25.16 -20.82 -4.74
N LYS A 343 25.54 -19.67 -4.22
CA LYS A 343 24.74 -18.78 -3.35
C LYS A 343 25.17 -17.33 -3.59
N SER A 344 24.22 -16.40 -3.54
CA SER A 344 24.50 -14.97 -3.61
C SER A 344 24.56 -14.35 -2.22
N ALA A 345 25.38 -13.32 -2.05
CA ALA A 345 25.48 -12.59 -0.80
C ALA A 345 24.20 -11.76 -0.51
N MET A 346 23.78 -11.71 0.77
CA MET A 346 22.58 -10.96 1.20
C MET A 346 22.62 -9.47 0.87
N TYR A 347 23.79 -8.84 0.89
CA TYR A 347 23.90 -7.40 0.68
C TYR A 347 23.38 -6.95 -0.70
N TRP A 348 23.39 -7.81 -1.71
CA TRP A 348 22.81 -7.50 -3.01
C TRP A 348 21.29 -7.25 -2.92
N LEU A 349 20.58 -8.10 -2.15
CA LEU A 349 19.16 -7.89 -1.88
C LEU A 349 18.93 -6.60 -1.09
N VAL A 350 19.74 -6.34 -0.05
CA VAL A 350 19.64 -5.12 0.75
C VAL A 350 19.82 -3.88 -0.13
N LEU A 351 20.79 -3.88 -1.03
CA LEU A 351 21.02 -2.79 -1.97
C LEU A 351 19.85 -2.66 -2.96
N ALA A 352 19.32 -3.76 -3.48
CA ALA A 352 18.16 -3.73 -4.37
C ALA A 352 16.95 -3.07 -3.68
N TYR A 353 16.61 -3.49 -2.45
CA TYR A 353 15.52 -2.87 -1.68
C TYR A 353 15.79 -1.41 -1.36
N LEU A 354 17.03 -1.03 -1.04
CA LEU A 354 17.41 0.37 -0.80
C LEU A 354 17.13 1.23 -2.03
N PHE A 355 17.60 0.81 -3.20
CA PHE A 355 17.39 1.58 -4.44
C PHE A 355 15.94 1.57 -4.90
N HIS A 356 15.23 0.46 -4.73
CA HIS A 356 13.77 0.41 -4.99
C HIS A 356 13.03 1.41 -4.11
N THR A 357 13.37 1.50 -2.82
CA THR A 357 12.72 2.43 -1.89
C THR A 357 13.09 3.89 -2.17
N ILE A 358 14.35 4.21 -2.52
CA ILE A 358 14.71 5.57 -2.93
C ILE A 358 13.96 5.95 -4.21
N GLY A 359 13.83 5.02 -5.18
CA GLY A 359 13.05 5.20 -6.38
C GLY A 359 11.56 5.48 -6.06
N GLU A 360 10.99 4.73 -5.14
CA GLU A 360 9.63 4.92 -4.63
C GLU A 360 9.45 6.31 -4.00
N LEU A 361 10.32 6.70 -3.09
CA LEU A 361 10.27 8.02 -2.44
C LEU A 361 10.42 9.21 -3.42
N CYS A 362 11.03 9.00 -4.59
CA CYS A 362 11.11 10.00 -5.64
C CYS A 362 9.84 10.04 -6.52
N ALA A 363 9.27 8.89 -6.84
CA ALA A 363 8.19 8.75 -7.81
C ALA A 363 6.80 8.87 -7.19
N SER A 364 6.57 8.18 -6.07
CA SER A 364 5.25 7.98 -5.47
C SER A 364 4.58 9.29 -5.05
N PRO A 365 5.20 10.16 -4.20
CA PRO A 365 4.55 11.37 -3.72
C PRO A 365 4.17 12.36 -4.84
N VAL A 366 4.85 12.25 -5.96
CA VAL A 366 4.71 13.20 -7.07
C VAL A 366 3.68 12.73 -8.08
N SER A 367 3.56 11.42 -8.28
CA SER A 367 2.66 10.82 -9.26
C SER A 367 1.21 11.24 -9.05
N LEU A 368 0.73 11.17 -7.81
CA LEU A 368 -0.65 11.52 -7.48
C LEU A 368 -0.92 13.00 -7.68
N SER A 369 -0.08 13.86 -7.09
CA SER A 369 -0.23 15.32 -7.25
C SER A 369 -0.21 15.74 -8.72
N TYR A 370 0.61 15.08 -9.53
CA TYR A 370 0.69 15.34 -10.97
C TYR A 370 -0.61 14.92 -11.67
N ILE A 371 -1.12 13.75 -11.37
CA ILE A 371 -2.32 13.21 -11.99
C ILE A 371 -3.55 14.04 -11.61
N THR A 372 -3.70 14.39 -10.33
CA THR A 372 -4.82 15.22 -9.87
C THR A 372 -4.83 16.62 -10.50
N LYS A 373 -3.67 17.22 -10.74
CA LYS A 373 -3.55 18.52 -11.40
C LYS A 373 -3.89 18.49 -12.90
N LEU A 374 -3.68 17.35 -13.57
CA LEU A 374 -3.91 17.20 -15.00
C LEU A 374 -5.31 16.66 -15.33
N ALA A 375 -5.93 15.94 -14.40
CA ALA A 375 -7.22 15.30 -14.64
C ALA A 375 -8.30 16.32 -14.98
N PRO A 376 -8.94 16.24 -16.17
CA PRO A 376 -10.08 17.08 -16.48
C PRO A 376 -11.22 16.79 -15.48
N VAL A 377 -11.96 17.81 -15.08
CA VAL A 377 -13.09 17.72 -14.12
C VAL A 377 -14.08 16.62 -14.55
N LYS A 378 -14.31 16.48 -15.85
CA LYS A 378 -15.19 15.43 -16.41
C LYS A 378 -14.78 14.01 -16.03
N TYR A 379 -13.48 13.72 -15.95
CA TYR A 379 -12.93 12.38 -15.69
C TYR A 379 -12.24 12.28 -14.33
N ALA A 380 -12.23 13.36 -13.54
CA ALA A 380 -11.52 13.41 -12.27
C ALA A 380 -11.91 12.24 -11.36
N ALA A 381 -13.19 11.97 -11.18
CA ALA A 381 -13.66 10.85 -10.35
C ALA A 381 -13.26 9.48 -10.91
N SER A 382 -13.38 9.28 -12.24
CA SER A 382 -12.97 8.01 -12.89
C SER A 382 -11.47 7.80 -12.82
N ILE A 383 -10.69 8.86 -13.09
CA ILE A 383 -9.22 8.85 -13.01
C ILE A 383 -8.78 8.60 -11.56
N MET A 384 -9.42 9.25 -10.59
CA MET A 384 -9.16 9.03 -9.17
C MET A 384 -9.53 7.61 -8.74
N GLY A 385 -10.59 7.02 -9.28
CA GLY A 385 -10.94 5.63 -9.04
C GLY A 385 -9.89 4.63 -9.56
N PHE A 386 -9.20 4.95 -10.68
CA PHE A 386 -8.05 4.17 -11.16
C PHE A 386 -6.78 4.39 -10.33
N ILE A 387 -6.65 5.53 -9.65
CA ILE A 387 -5.47 5.92 -8.90
C ILE A 387 -5.65 5.64 -7.41
N GLY A 388 -6.88 5.56 -6.92
CA GLY A 388 -7.18 5.33 -5.49
C GLY A 388 -6.30 4.26 -4.84
N PRO A 389 -6.02 3.14 -5.51
CA PRO A 389 -5.07 2.15 -5.03
C PRO A 389 -3.62 2.62 -4.92
N LEU A 390 -3.25 3.64 -5.71
CA LEU A 390 -1.93 4.27 -5.67
C LEU A 390 -1.86 5.39 -4.62
N GLN A 391 -3.02 5.87 -4.13
CA GLN A 391 -3.13 7.01 -3.21
C GLN A 391 -2.65 6.71 -1.79
N ASP A 392 -2.67 5.47 -1.36
CA ASP A 392 -2.31 5.13 0.01
C ASP A 392 -0.79 5.24 0.30
N LEU A 393 -0.01 5.52 -0.72
CA LEU A 393 1.43 5.77 -0.60
C LEU A 393 1.77 7.26 -0.59
N GLU A 394 0.78 8.17 -0.72
CA GLU A 394 1.05 9.58 -0.94
C GLU A 394 0.45 10.51 0.10
N ILE A 395 1.29 10.92 1.01
CA ILE A 395 1.10 12.09 1.83
C ILE A 395 1.71 13.30 1.12
N ASN A 396 0.93 14.39 1.08
CA ASN A 396 1.30 15.66 0.48
C ASN A 396 2.60 16.24 1.07
N TRP A 397 3.74 15.95 0.44
CA TRP A 397 5.04 16.58 0.74
C TRP A 397 5.16 18.01 0.19
N GLN A 398 4.10 18.59 -0.39
CA GLN A 398 4.18 19.88 -1.10
C GLN A 398 3.82 21.12 -0.28
N GLN A 399 3.47 20.98 1.00
CA GLN A 399 3.16 22.16 1.82
C GLN A 399 3.95 22.24 3.15
N ALA A 400 4.99 21.44 3.32
CA ALA A 400 5.94 21.59 4.42
C ALA A 400 7.18 22.36 4.02
#